data_baa086040977914055e1115241681d19
#
_entry.id   baa086040977914055e1115241681d19
#
_cell.length_a   1.000
_cell.length_b   1.000
_cell.length_c   1.000
_cell.angle_alpha   90.00
_cell.angle_beta   90.00
_cell.angle_gamma   90.00
#
_symmetry.space_group_name_H-M   'P 1'
#
loop_
_entity.id
_entity.type
_entity.pdbx_description
1 polymer ?
#
loop_
_entity_poly.entity_id
_entity_poly.type
_entity_poly.pdbx_seq_one_letter_code
_entity_poly.pdbx_strand_id
1 'polypeptide(L)'
;MKKSILSLVALCAALPLCAFSFLAPSQAASDRRIAGAEEPDTVVYEEEDVWSEDTGEVVEEYTEDGISSICPFDESLLTESQLKDGDFELKNSQDQNYSVQFAFQLFYLSNDKPSDSYVALVNRVMNAGMVKPGKDVKSLDKIAESRWKDAKESYQEDVKTAGVPFNHYYRTAIQPAWKSNACGGVTTYSVEDEAFTGGAHGMSWQYCLSLRDSDGALIGLTDLFREDCLPKVFELIGEKLAARPGASNNTDVWQPVAEIQQPSAEDYLNRAGGVEEYGGKFYPRPAVTSCGVLFSYQRYEKDCYAAGAIHILLTNEEIAAWRK
;
A
#
# COMPACT_ATOMS: atom_id res chain seq x y z
N MET A 1 28.87 21.26 -4.48
CA MET A 1 29.12 20.52 -3.22
C MET A 1 28.36 19.20 -3.35
N LYS A 2 29.06 18.12 -3.72
CA LYS A 2 28.47 16.80 -3.92
C LYS A 2 28.29 16.14 -2.55
N LYS A 3 27.08 16.12 -1.99
CA LYS A 3 26.73 15.30 -0.83
C LYS A 3 26.21 13.96 -1.34
N SER A 4 26.83 12.91 -0.82
CA SER A 4 26.63 11.52 -1.21
C SER A 4 25.15 11.07 -1.12
N ILE A 5 24.57 10.75 -2.26
CA ILE A 5 23.23 10.15 -2.42
C ILE A 5 23.22 8.69 -1.91
N LEU A 6 24.39 8.08 -1.68
CA LEU A 6 24.49 6.68 -1.23
C LEU A 6 23.96 6.40 0.19
N SER A 7 23.67 7.43 1.01
CA SER A 7 23.18 7.22 2.38
C SER A 7 21.65 7.08 2.48
N LEU A 8 20.89 7.35 1.44
CA LEU A 8 19.41 7.39 1.53
C LEU A 8 18.76 6.03 1.20
N VAL A 9 19.38 5.23 0.34
CA VAL A 9 18.86 3.89 0.01
C VAL A 9 19.01 2.93 1.21
N ALA A 10 20.00 3.16 2.08
CA ALA A 10 20.17 2.36 3.30
C ALA A 10 19.23 2.75 4.45
N LEU A 11 18.50 3.87 4.35
CA LEU A 11 17.61 4.37 5.42
C LEU A 11 16.20 3.77 5.37
N CYS A 12 15.79 3.22 4.24
CA CYS A 12 14.51 2.52 4.14
C CYS A 12 14.52 1.13 4.81
N ALA A 13 15.71 0.55 5.06
CA ALA A 13 15.86 -0.79 5.63
C ALA A 13 16.16 -0.82 7.15
N ALA A 14 16.30 0.32 7.84
CA ALA A 14 16.71 0.36 9.24
C ALA A 14 15.99 1.46 10.04
N LEU A 15 14.67 1.35 10.19
CA LEU A 15 13.99 1.99 11.33
C LEU A 15 13.74 0.91 12.37
N PRO A 16 14.27 1.06 13.61
CA PRO A 16 14.00 0.11 14.67
C PRO A 16 12.51 0.14 15.01
N LEU A 17 11.88 -1.03 15.01
CA LEU A 17 10.60 -1.27 15.66
C LEU A 17 10.69 -0.81 17.12
N CYS A 18 10.27 0.40 17.41
CA CYS A 18 9.98 0.80 18.79
C CYS A 18 8.76 0.00 19.24
N ALA A 19 9.01 -1.04 20.04
CA ALA A 19 7.98 -1.75 20.76
C ALA A 19 7.28 -0.79 21.73
N PHE A 20 6.13 -0.27 21.35
CA PHE A 20 5.24 0.44 22.25
C PHE A 20 4.31 -0.61 22.89
N SER A 21 4.54 -0.83 24.19
CA SER A 21 3.60 -1.58 25.04
C SER A 21 2.30 -0.80 25.16
N PHE A 22 1.25 -1.24 24.50
CA PHE A 22 -0.08 -0.67 24.64
C PHE A 22 -0.81 -1.32 25.82
N LEU A 23 -1.11 -0.55 26.84
CA LEU A 23 -2.11 -0.88 27.83
C LEU A 23 -3.50 -0.82 27.17
N ALA A 24 -4.22 -1.93 27.19
CA ALA A 24 -5.58 -2.01 26.70
C ALA A 24 -6.51 -1.11 27.53
N PRO A 25 -7.44 -0.34 26.90
CA PRO A 25 -8.47 0.37 27.66
C PRO A 25 -9.49 -0.64 28.21
N SER A 26 -9.74 -0.55 29.51
CA SER A 26 -10.76 -1.30 30.22
C SER A 26 -12.16 -1.02 29.65
N GLN A 27 -12.86 -2.08 29.27
CA GLN A 27 -14.28 -2.02 28.94
C GLN A 27 -15.08 -1.56 30.16
N ALA A 28 -15.75 -0.42 30.04
CA ALA A 28 -16.79 -0.01 30.98
C ALA A 28 -18.04 -0.88 30.72
N ALA A 29 -18.33 -1.77 31.66
CA ALA A 29 -19.52 -2.58 31.67
C ALA A 29 -20.76 -1.70 31.93
N SER A 30 -21.76 -1.76 31.02
CA SER A 30 -23.10 -1.25 31.27
C SER A 30 -23.89 -2.26 32.10
N ASP A 31 -24.24 -1.89 33.32
CA ASP A 31 -25.12 -2.63 34.20
C ASP A 31 -26.50 -2.90 33.56
N ARG A 32 -26.78 -4.17 33.27
CA ARG A 32 -28.13 -4.71 33.21
C ARG A 32 -28.21 -5.90 34.13
N ARG A 33 -28.81 -5.68 35.30
CA ARG A 33 -29.19 -6.75 36.24
C ARG A 33 -30.29 -7.60 35.59
N ILE A 34 -29.98 -8.88 35.38
CA ILE A 34 -31.00 -9.95 35.25
C ILE A 34 -30.78 -10.87 36.40
N ALA A 35 -31.83 -11.05 37.23
CA ALA A 35 -31.83 -11.91 38.38
C ALA A 35 -31.92 -13.38 38.00
N GLY A 36 -31.09 -14.21 38.62
CA GLY A 36 -31.36 -15.66 38.78
C GLY A 36 -30.69 -16.53 37.73
N ALA A 37 -29.43 -16.95 37.99
CA ALA A 37 -28.90 -18.23 37.60
C ALA A 37 -27.71 -18.58 38.52
N GLU A 38 -27.64 -19.83 38.95
CA GLU A 38 -26.66 -20.39 39.86
C GLU A 38 -25.23 -20.28 39.32
N GLU A 39 -24.27 -20.04 40.23
CA GLU A 39 -22.84 -19.97 39.91
C GLU A 39 -22.33 -21.32 39.42
N PRO A 40 -21.64 -21.40 38.27
CA PRO A 40 -20.81 -22.56 37.98
C PRO A 40 -19.40 -22.40 38.57
N ASP A 41 -18.88 -23.50 39.06
CA ASP A 41 -17.59 -23.69 39.70
C ASP A 41 -16.43 -22.92 39.07
N THR A 42 -15.67 -22.27 39.95
CA THR A 42 -14.44 -21.56 39.63
C THR A 42 -13.38 -22.53 39.13
N VAL A 43 -13.16 -22.60 37.82
CA VAL A 43 -11.98 -23.28 37.26
C VAL A 43 -10.80 -22.35 37.42
N VAL A 44 -9.93 -22.65 38.34
CA VAL A 44 -8.63 -22.01 38.52
C VAL A 44 -7.73 -22.51 37.39
N TYR A 45 -7.40 -21.65 36.43
CA TYR A 45 -6.31 -21.91 35.51
C TYR A 45 -5.02 -21.53 36.20
N GLU A 46 -4.21 -22.55 36.56
CA GLU A 46 -2.82 -22.34 36.91
C GLU A 46 -2.09 -21.93 35.59
N GLU A 47 -1.60 -20.68 35.54
CA GLU A 47 -0.66 -20.25 34.54
C GLU A 47 0.68 -20.93 34.80
N GLU A 48 0.94 -22.05 34.15
CA GLU A 48 2.31 -22.57 34.03
C GLU A 48 3.03 -21.73 32.99
N ASP A 49 3.93 -20.87 33.45
CA ASP A 49 4.96 -20.18 32.63
C ASP A 49 5.90 -21.23 32.02
N VAL A 50 5.54 -21.79 30.89
CA VAL A 50 6.45 -22.60 30.08
C VAL A 50 7.24 -21.65 29.15
N TRP A 51 8.31 -21.08 29.69
CA TRP A 51 9.41 -20.58 28.89
C TRP A 51 10.17 -21.80 28.39
N SER A 52 9.92 -22.25 27.16
CA SER A 52 10.78 -23.22 26.50
C SER A 52 12.06 -22.53 26.08
N GLU A 53 13.17 -22.95 26.72
CA GLU A 53 14.51 -22.61 26.29
C GLU A 53 14.72 -23.04 24.82
N ASP A 54 15.06 -22.04 24.01
CA ASP A 54 16.02 -22.02 22.91
C ASP A 54 16.29 -23.36 22.19
N THR A 55 15.44 -23.71 21.26
CA THR A 55 15.89 -24.47 20.11
C THR A 55 16.15 -23.46 19.00
N GLY A 56 17.43 -23.22 18.72
CA GLY A 56 17.91 -22.30 17.69
C GLY A 56 17.53 -22.75 16.26
N GLU A 57 16.24 -22.86 15.99
CA GLU A 57 15.71 -22.74 14.66
C GLU A 57 15.70 -21.25 14.33
N VAL A 58 16.63 -20.85 13.47
CA VAL A 58 16.58 -19.60 12.75
C VAL A 58 15.24 -19.60 12.03
N VAL A 59 14.23 -18.97 12.66
CA VAL A 59 13.05 -18.52 11.93
C VAL A 59 13.65 -17.61 10.86
N GLU A 60 13.72 -18.08 9.61
CA GLU A 60 14.04 -17.22 8.48
C GLU A 60 13.09 -16.04 8.62
N GLU A 61 13.67 -14.92 9.02
CA GLU A 61 13.03 -13.63 9.08
C GLU A 61 12.48 -13.43 7.67
N TYR A 62 11.15 -13.60 7.51
CA TYR A 62 10.47 -13.26 6.27
C TYR A 62 10.68 -11.77 6.09
N THR A 63 11.80 -11.41 5.46
CA THR A 63 12.01 -10.10 4.92
C THR A 63 10.80 -9.84 4.04
N GLU A 64 10.09 -8.74 4.28
CA GLU A 64 9.08 -8.24 3.35
C GLU A 64 9.80 -8.03 2.03
N ASP A 65 9.78 -9.08 1.18
CA ASP A 65 10.37 -9.03 -0.15
C ASP A 65 9.55 -8.02 -0.94
N GLY A 66 10.02 -6.77 -0.92
CA GLY A 66 9.39 -5.68 -1.65
C GLY A 66 9.39 -5.97 -3.16
N ILE A 67 8.64 -5.21 -3.91
CA ILE A 67 8.53 -5.31 -5.38
C ILE A 67 9.90 -5.41 -6.06
N SER A 68 10.91 -4.70 -5.55
CA SER A 68 12.28 -4.68 -6.08
C SER A 68 13.03 -6.00 -5.96
N SER A 69 12.66 -6.89 -5.03
CA SER A 69 13.25 -8.23 -4.91
C SER A 69 12.75 -9.17 -6.00
N ILE A 70 11.52 -8.97 -6.48
CA ILE A 70 10.90 -9.77 -7.55
C ILE A 70 11.42 -9.36 -8.92
N CYS A 71 11.53 -8.05 -9.16
CA CYS A 71 12.12 -7.47 -10.36
C CYS A 71 12.88 -6.20 -9.97
N PRO A 72 14.23 -6.18 -10.03
CA PRO A 72 15.03 -5.04 -9.62
C PRO A 72 14.63 -3.76 -10.34
N PHE A 73 14.55 -2.65 -9.61
CA PHE A 73 14.31 -1.34 -10.20
C PHE A 73 15.48 -0.89 -11.07
N ASP A 74 15.20 -0.11 -12.08
CA ASP A 74 16.22 0.55 -12.89
C ASP A 74 16.76 1.77 -12.10
N GLU A 75 17.88 1.56 -11.41
CA GLU A 75 18.52 2.60 -10.58
C GLU A 75 18.92 3.85 -11.38
N SER A 76 19.12 3.74 -12.69
CA SER A 76 19.42 4.89 -13.53
C SER A 76 18.28 5.88 -13.56
N LEU A 77 17.02 5.41 -13.54
CA LEU A 77 15.83 6.26 -13.50
C LEU A 77 15.75 7.09 -12.23
N LEU A 78 16.12 6.51 -11.10
CA LEU A 78 16.15 7.24 -9.83
C LEU A 78 17.27 8.29 -9.82
N THR A 79 18.42 7.95 -10.38
CA THR A 79 19.56 8.87 -10.52
C THR A 79 19.24 10.07 -11.43
N GLU A 80 18.44 9.85 -12.47
CA GLU A 80 17.98 10.88 -13.42
C GLU A 80 16.76 11.67 -12.91
N SER A 81 16.16 11.26 -11.80
CA SER A 81 14.96 11.88 -11.25
C SER A 81 15.25 13.14 -10.45
N GLN A 82 14.26 14.04 -10.41
CA GLN A 82 14.18 15.11 -9.44
C GLN A 82 13.32 14.67 -8.27
N LEU A 83 13.71 15.07 -7.05
CA LEU A 83 12.95 14.79 -5.83
C LEU A 83 12.16 16.02 -5.41
N LYS A 84 10.87 15.85 -5.19
CA LYS A 84 10.03 16.76 -4.42
C LYS A 84 9.60 16.03 -3.15
N ASP A 85 10.02 16.53 -2.02
CA ASP A 85 9.70 15.99 -0.71
C ASP A 85 9.11 17.04 0.23
N GLY A 86 8.57 16.60 1.32
CA GLY A 86 8.07 17.46 2.39
C GLY A 86 7.61 16.66 3.60
N ASP A 87 7.58 17.36 4.71
CA ASP A 87 7.14 16.83 6.00
C ASP A 87 6.31 17.89 6.72
N PHE A 88 5.14 17.50 7.17
CA PHE A 88 4.19 18.34 7.88
C PHE A 88 3.84 17.72 9.23
N GLU A 89 3.83 18.53 10.26
CA GLU A 89 3.41 18.11 11.59
C GLU A 89 2.44 19.13 12.22
N LEU A 90 1.39 18.64 12.88
CA LEU A 90 0.56 19.41 13.77
C LEU A 90 0.43 18.69 15.11
N LYS A 91 0.96 19.28 16.16
CA LYS A 91 0.81 18.79 17.54
C LYS A 91 -0.58 19.04 18.08
N ASN A 92 -1.08 18.11 18.89
CA ASN A 92 -2.36 18.27 19.55
C ASN A 92 -2.30 19.44 20.55
N SER A 93 -3.35 20.25 20.58
CA SER A 93 -3.40 21.45 21.44
C SER A 93 -3.60 21.13 22.92
N GLN A 94 -4.15 19.98 23.25
CA GLN A 94 -4.41 19.54 24.63
C GLN A 94 -3.25 18.73 25.21
N ASP A 95 -2.60 17.92 24.38
CA ASP A 95 -1.43 17.12 24.75
C ASP A 95 -0.43 17.06 23.59
N GLN A 96 0.70 17.75 23.73
CA GLN A 96 1.73 17.88 22.72
C GLN A 96 2.55 16.58 22.49
N ASN A 97 2.31 15.53 23.26
CA ASN A 97 2.87 14.20 22.98
C ASN A 97 2.21 13.51 21.79
N TYR A 98 1.06 14.03 21.35
CA TYR A 98 0.31 13.50 20.19
C TYR A 98 0.32 14.49 19.03
N SER A 99 0.38 13.94 17.83
CA SER A 99 0.41 14.75 16.61
C SER A 99 -0.23 14.02 15.43
N VAL A 100 -0.55 14.79 14.40
CA VAL A 100 -0.72 14.26 13.05
C VAL A 100 0.50 14.65 12.23
N GLN A 101 1.03 13.69 11.47
CA GLN A 101 2.17 13.85 10.59
C GLN A 101 1.83 13.41 9.18
N PHE A 102 2.38 14.10 8.18
CA PHE A 102 2.29 13.70 6.79
C PHE A 102 3.65 13.94 6.12
N ALA A 103 4.27 12.88 5.62
CA ALA A 103 5.52 12.90 4.88
C ALA A 103 5.29 12.44 3.43
N PHE A 104 6.04 13.00 2.47
CA PHE A 104 5.98 12.53 1.10
C PHE A 104 7.33 12.62 0.39
N GLN A 105 7.54 11.72 -0.57
CA GLN A 105 8.70 11.67 -1.46
C GLN A 105 8.22 11.36 -2.89
N LEU A 106 8.37 12.32 -3.79
CA LEU A 106 7.86 12.26 -5.15
C LEU A 106 9.03 12.43 -6.12
N PHE A 107 9.46 11.33 -6.73
CA PHE A 107 10.52 11.33 -7.74
C PHE A 107 9.92 11.39 -9.14
N TYR A 108 10.32 12.35 -9.94
CA TYR A 108 9.82 12.53 -11.30
C TYR A 108 10.95 12.71 -12.32
N LEU A 109 10.76 12.15 -13.52
CA LEU A 109 11.70 12.20 -14.62
C LEU A 109 11.50 13.50 -15.41
N SER A 110 12.26 14.51 -15.08
CA SER A 110 12.31 15.78 -15.83
C SER A 110 13.40 16.68 -15.26
N ASN A 111 14.01 17.49 -16.11
CA ASN A 111 15.05 18.43 -15.68
C ASN A 111 14.50 19.75 -15.11
N ASP A 112 13.25 20.12 -15.48
CA ASP A 112 12.69 21.43 -15.11
C ASP A 112 11.48 21.30 -14.18
N LYS A 113 10.45 20.56 -14.60
CA LYS A 113 9.20 20.38 -13.86
C LYS A 113 8.58 19.02 -14.14
N PRO A 114 7.76 18.47 -13.22
CA PRO A 114 7.04 17.24 -13.48
C PRO A 114 6.11 17.36 -14.68
N SER A 115 5.95 16.29 -15.44
CA SER A 115 4.98 16.24 -16.53
C SER A 115 3.54 16.33 -15.99
N ASP A 116 2.61 16.81 -16.81
CA ASP A 116 1.20 16.89 -16.42
C ASP A 116 0.64 15.50 -16.10
N SER A 117 1.10 14.45 -16.79
CA SER A 117 0.73 13.04 -16.53
C SER A 117 1.22 12.57 -15.18
N TYR A 118 2.44 12.93 -14.77
CA TYR A 118 2.96 12.61 -13.47
C TYR A 118 2.20 13.36 -12.36
N VAL A 119 1.92 14.64 -12.55
CA VAL A 119 1.10 15.42 -11.59
C VAL A 119 -0.29 14.81 -11.42
N ALA A 120 -0.91 14.34 -12.53
CA ALA A 120 -2.19 13.66 -12.48
C ALA A 120 -2.10 12.32 -11.72
N LEU A 121 -1.01 11.54 -11.91
CA LEU A 121 -0.73 10.33 -11.17
C LEU A 121 -0.64 10.61 -9.66
N VAL A 122 0.19 11.56 -9.25
CA VAL A 122 0.36 11.94 -7.84
C VAL A 122 -0.95 12.40 -7.23
N ASN A 123 -1.71 13.24 -7.96
CA ASN A 123 -3.02 13.69 -7.48
C ASN A 123 -3.99 12.51 -7.27
N ARG A 124 -4.01 11.55 -8.18
CA ARG A 124 -4.82 10.34 -8.06
C ARG A 124 -4.43 9.50 -6.84
N VAL A 125 -3.14 9.25 -6.64
CA VAL A 125 -2.64 8.46 -5.50
C VAL A 125 -2.93 9.18 -4.18
N MET A 126 -2.43 10.38 -4.00
CA MET A 126 -2.52 11.12 -2.74
C MET A 126 -3.97 11.47 -2.32
N ASN A 127 -4.87 11.58 -3.29
CA ASN A 127 -6.27 11.91 -3.02
C ASN A 127 -7.21 10.69 -3.10
N ALA A 128 -6.69 9.48 -3.21
CA ALA A 128 -7.48 8.26 -3.37
C ALA A 128 -8.43 7.99 -2.20
N GLY A 129 -7.99 8.21 -0.98
CA GLY A 129 -8.78 8.00 0.25
C GLY A 129 -9.71 9.16 0.63
N MET A 130 -9.81 10.21 -0.17
CA MET A 130 -10.56 11.42 0.22
C MET A 130 -12.04 11.33 -0.14
N VAL A 131 -12.89 11.83 0.77
CA VAL A 131 -14.35 11.92 0.58
C VAL A 131 -14.73 12.84 -0.59
N LYS A 132 -13.87 13.79 -0.93
CA LYS A 132 -14.04 14.69 -2.08
C LYS A 132 -12.79 14.60 -2.94
N PRO A 133 -12.87 13.99 -4.14
CA PRO A 133 -11.75 14.04 -5.09
C PRO A 133 -11.36 15.50 -5.29
N GLY A 134 -10.07 15.79 -5.07
CA GLY A 134 -9.54 17.13 -5.29
C GLY A 134 -9.89 17.60 -6.70
N LYS A 135 -10.24 18.88 -6.85
CA LYS A 135 -10.30 19.52 -8.17
C LYS A 135 -8.96 19.33 -8.85
N ASP A 136 -8.94 19.32 -10.19
CA ASP A 136 -7.72 19.24 -11.00
C ASP A 136 -6.62 20.14 -10.43
N VAL A 137 -5.75 19.56 -9.62
CA VAL A 137 -4.67 20.29 -8.97
C VAL A 137 -3.47 20.20 -9.90
N LYS A 138 -2.95 21.35 -10.30
CA LYS A 138 -1.93 21.47 -11.35
C LYS A 138 -0.49 21.57 -10.83
N SER A 139 -0.23 21.30 -9.55
CA SER A 139 1.13 21.28 -9.01
C SER A 139 1.26 20.35 -7.81
N LEU A 140 2.44 19.75 -7.66
CA LEU A 140 2.75 18.84 -6.55
C LEU A 140 2.58 19.52 -5.19
N ASP A 141 2.96 20.81 -5.07
CA ASP A 141 2.79 21.57 -3.81
C ASP A 141 1.32 21.65 -3.38
N LYS A 142 0.43 21.98 -4.33
CA LYS A 142 -1.00 22.08 -4.04
C LYS A 142 -1.64 20.71 -3.73
N ILE A 143 -1.13 19.64 -4.34
CA ILE A 143 -1.57 18.29 -3.99
C ILE A 143 -1.18 17.98 -2.55
N ALA A 144 0.07 18.22 -2.18
CA ALA A 144 0.57 18.00 -0.82
C ALA A 144 -0.17 18.87 0.22
N GLU A 145 -0.39 20.15 -0.07
CA GLU A 145 -1.18 21.04 0.77
C GLU A 145 -2.63 20.55 0.97
N SER A 146 -3.26 20.04 -0.11
CA SER A 146 -4.60 19.46 -0.04
C SER A 146 -4.62 18.23 0.85
N ARG A 147 -3.69 17.28 0.63
CA ARG A 147 -3.57 16.07 1.44
C ARG A 147 -3.32 16.38 2.91
N TRP A 148 -2.43 17.35 3.18
CA TRP A 148 -2.16 17.81 4.54
C TRP A 148 -3.39 18.40 5.22
N LYS A 149 -4.17 19.19 4.48
CA LYS A 149 -5.44 19.75 5.00
C LYS A 149 -6.39 18.63 5.43
N ASP A 150 -6.58 17.63 4.57
CA ASP A 150 -7.49 16.51 4.85
C ASP A 150 -6.98 15.63 6.00
N ALA A 151 -5.68 15.39 6.09
CA ALA A 151 -5.06 14.66 7.20
C ALA A 151 -5.34 15.37 8.55
N LYS A 152 -5.23 16.71 8.58
CA LYS A 152 -5.56 17.51 9.78
C LYS A 152 -7.04 17.45 10.14
N GLU A 153 -7.92 17.57 9.15
CA GLU A 153 -9.37 17.53 9.35
C GLU A 153 -9.80 16.16 9.89
N SER A 154 -9.29 15.08 9.31
CA SER A 154 -9.51 13.72 9.79
C SER A 154 -9.03 13.55 11.24
N TYR A 155 -7.79 13.94 11.53
CA TYR A 155 -7.24 13.88 12.87
C TYR A 155 -8.11 14.62 13.91
N GLN A 156 -8.54 15.83 13.59
CA GLN A 156 -9.35 16.63 14.51
C GLN A 156 -10.72 16.00 14.79
N GLU A 157 -11.35 15.41 13.78
CA GLU A 157 -12.64 14.75 13.94
C GLU A 157 -12.49 13.44 14.72
N ASP A 158 -11.43 12.68 14.46
CA ASP A 158 -11.16 11.42 15.16
C ASP A 158 -10.84 11.64 16.63
N VAL A 159 -10.00 12.63 16.97
CA VAL A 159 -9.72 13.03 18.37
C VAL A 159 -11.00 13.50 19.07
N LYS A 160 -11.83 14.28 18.41
CA LYS A 160 -13.12 14.74 18.96
C LYS A 160 -14.06 13.58 19.22
N THR A 161 -14.12 12.61 18.31
CA THR A 161 -14.98 11.43 18.42
C THR A 161 -14.49 10.47 19.50
N ALA A 162 -13.18 10.23 19.59
CA ALA A 162 -12.56 9.40 20.61
C ALA A 162 -12.57 10.04 22.00
N GLY A 163 -12.61 11.37 22.08
CA GLY A 163 -12.53 12.14 23.32
C GLY A 163 -11.13 12.16 23.96
N VAL A 164 -10.14 11.52 23.33
CA VAL A 164 -8.74 11.48 23.75
C VAL A 164 -7.83 11.66 22.54
N PRO A 165 -6.69 12.36 22.68
CA PRO A 165 -5.73 12.49 21.58
C PRO A 165 -4.95 11.17 21.36
N PHE A 166 -4.55 10.92 20.11
CA PHE A 166 -3.66 9.84 19.68
C PHE A 166 -2.92 10.26 18.44
N ASN A 167 -1.91 9.50 18.01
CA ASN A 167 -1.10 9.85 16.86
C ASN A 167 -1.77 9.42 15.56
N HIS A 168 -1.68 10.30 14.54
CA HIS A 168 -1.90 9.94 13.14
C HIS A 168 -0.60 10.10 12.36
N TYR A 169 -0.39 9.20 11.41
CA TYR A 169 0.73 9.26 10.51
C TYR A 169 0.29 8.89 9.10
N TYR A 170 0.76 9.64 8.13
CA TYR A 170 0.54 9.38 6.71
C TYR A 170 1.87 9.53 5.97
N ARG A 171 2.15 8.63 5.05
CA ARG A 171 3.33 8.69 4.18
C ARG A 171 2.96 8.28 2.77
N THR A 172 3.49 9.01 1.78
CA THR A 172 3.36 8.63 0.36
C THR A 172 4.73 8.73 -0.30
N ALA A 173 5.17 7.65 -0.96
CA ALA A 173 6.35 7.65 -1.79
C ALA A 173 5.99 7.18 -3.22
N ILE A 174 6.45 7.91 -4.23
CA ILE A 174 6.27 7.57 -5.65
C ILE A 174 7.60 7.76 -6.34
N GLN A 175 8.10 6.68 -6.98
CA GLN A 175 9.37 6.71 -7.69
C GLN A 175 9.30 5.95 -9.01
N PRO A 176 10.03 6.38 -10.06
CA PRO A 176 10.13 5.62 -11.30
C PRO A 176 10.89 4.31 -11.03
N ALA A 177 10.34 3.21 -11.52
CA ALA A 177 10.87 1.87 -11.30
C ALA A 177 11.39 1.25 -12.61
N TRP A 178 10.63 1.36 -13.70
CA TRP A 178 11.01 0.78 -14.99
C TRP A 178 10.57 1.64 -16.16
N LYS A 179 11.32 1.51 -17.27
CA LYS A 179 10.91 1.95 -18.59
C LYS A 179 10.81 0.79 -19.57
N SER A 180 9.86 0.85 -20.48
CA SER A 180 9.64 -0.17 -21.50
C SER A 180 9.18 0.47 -22.80
N ASN A 181 9.54 -0.16 -23.93
CA ASN A 181 9.02 0.21 -25.25
C ASN A 181 7.65 -0.42 -25.55
N ALA A 182 7.08 -1.21 -24.63
CA ALA A 182 5.73 -1.72 -24.76
C ALA A 182 4.71 -0.60 -24.99
N CYS A 183 3.62 -0.86 -25.69
CA CYS A 183 2.54 0.09 -25.94
C CYS A 183 3.00 1.48 -26.48
N GLY A 184 4.16 1.54 -27.14
CA GLY A 184 4.71 2.80 -27.68
C GLY A 184 5.53 3.64 -26.70
N GLY A 185 5.94 3.09 -25.59
CA GLY A 185 6.70 3.72 -24.52
C GLY A 185 5.89 3.83 -23.24
N VAL A 186 6.43 3.24 -22.16
CA VAL A 186 5.78 3.18 -20.84
C VAL A 186 6.80 3.46 -19.75
N THR A 187 6.45 4.36 -18.85
CA THR A 187 7.15 4.55 -17.57
C THR A 187 6.31 3.98 -16.44
N THR A 188 6.88 3.09 -15.66
CA THR A 188 6.22 2.48 -14.48
C THR A 188 6.78 3.09 -13.21
N TYR A 189 5.88 3.50 -12.33
CA TYR A 189 6.17 4.07 -11.02
C TYR A 189 5.79 3.08 -9.92
N SER A 190 6.68 2.87 -8.96
CA SER A 190 6.37 2.23 -7.70
C SER A 190 5.69 3.23 -6.77
N VAL A 191 4.64 2.79 -6.11
CA VAL A 191 3.84 3.55 -5.15
C VAL A 191 3.87 2.84 -3.82
N GLU A 192 4.26 3.55 -2.78
CA GLU A 192 4.12 3.15 -1.39
C GLU A 192 3.27 4.22 -0.69
N ASP A 193 2.17 3.80 -0.09
CA ASP A 193 1.32 4.68 0.70
C ASP A 193 1.02 4.04 2.05
N GLU A 194 1.15 4.81 3.12
CA GLU A 194 1.01 4.34 4.48
C GLU A 194 0.10 5.27 5.27
N ALA A 195 -0.75 4.69 6.10
CA ALA A 195 -1.59 5.44 7.02
C ALA A 195 -1.69 4.73 8.36
N PHE A 196 -1.55 5.47 9.45
CA PHE A 196 -1.90 5.05 10.80
C PHE A 196 -2.83 6.09 11.40
N THR A 197 -4.03 5.68 11.74
CA THR A 197 -5.08 6.53 12.31
C THR A 197 -5.60 5.96 13.63
N GLY A 198 -4.74 5.25 14.35
CA GLY A 198 -5.08 4.54 15.58
C GLY A 198 -5.35 3.04 15.35
N GLY A 199 -5.56 2.31 16.44
CA GLY A 199 -5.77 0.86 16.40
C GLY A 199 -4.50 0.05 16.60
N ALA A 200 -4.54 -1.25 16.30
CA ALA A 200 -3.45 -2.18 16.57
C ALA A 200 -2.27 -2.05 15.59
N HIS A 201 -2.54 -1.63 14.36
CA HIS A 201 -1.52 -1.44 13.30
C HIS A 201 -2.00 -0.44 12.26
N GLY A 202 -1.06 0.10 11.47
CA GLY A 202 -1.35 0.93 10.32
C GLY A 202 -1.79 0.10 9.10
N MET A 203 -2.10 0.79 8.02
CA MET A 203 -2.33 0.23 6.69
C MET A 203 -1.20 0.68 5.77
N SER A 204 -0.71 -0.22 4.95
CA SER A 204 0.24 0.10 3.88
C SER A 204 -0.21 -0.52 2.57
N TRP A 205 0.00 0.22 1.49
CA TRP A 205 -0.27 -0.20 0.12
C TRP A 205 1.01 -0.12 -0.69
N GLN A 206 1.32 -1.20 -1.41
CA GLN A 206 2.48 -1.29 -2.30
C GLN A 206 2.03 -1.80 -3.65
N TYR A 207 2.14 -0.98 -4.67
CA TYR A 207 1.74 -1.33 -6.03
C TYR A 207 2.49 -0.49 -7.07
N CYS A 208 2.36 -0.85 -8.34
CA CYS A 208 2.96 -0.09 -9.41
C CYS A 208 1.91 0.41 -10.38
N LEU A 209 2.13 1.59 -10.95
CA LEU A 209 1.31 2.19 -11.98
C LEU A 209 2.15 2.48 -13.23
N SER A 210 1.73 1.94 -14.35
CA SER A 210 2.37 2.16 -15.65
C SER A 210 1.64 3.23 -16.42
N LEU A 211 2.35 4.29 -16.80
CA LEU A 211 1.84 5.38 -17.63
C LEU A 211 2.39 5.24 -19.04
N ARG A 212 1.54 5.39 -20.04
CA ARG A 212 1.97 5.56 -21.43
C ARG A 212 2.64 6.93 -21.60
N ASP A 213 3.86 6.95 -22.13
CA ASP A 213 4.67 8.16 -22.21
C ASP A 213 4.03 9.23 -23.13
N SER A 214 3.28 8.82 -24.17
CA SER A 214 2.71 9.73 -25.15
C SER A 214 1.52 10.56 -24.65
N ASP A 215 0.69 10.01 -23.77
CA ASP A 215 -0.57 10.62 -23.32
C ASP A 215 -0.83 10.53 -21.81
N GLY A 216 0.04 9.83 -21.08
CA GLY A 216 -0.11 9.64 -19.63
C GLY A 216 -1.26 8.72 -19.22
N ALA A 217 -1.84 7.96 -20.16
CA ALA A 217 -2.87 7.00 -19.86
C ALA A 217 -2.32 5.85 -19.00
N LEU A 218 -3.07 5.42 -17.98
CA LEU A 218 -2.75 4.22 -17.23
C LEU A 218 -2.88 2.99 -18.14
N ILE A 219 -1.86 2.14 -18.13
CA ILE A 219 -1.87 0.87 -18.85
C ILE A 219 -2.80 -0.10 -18.14
N GLY A 220 -3.63 -0.80 -18.90
CA GLY A 220 -4.55 -1.82 -18.43
C GLY A 220 -4.33 -3.18 -19.11
N LEU A 221 -5.11 -4.17 -18.68
CA LEU A 221 -5.06 -5.55 -19.19
C LEU A 221 -5.17 -5.60 -20.72
N THR A 222 -6.14 -4.87 -21.26
CA THR A 222 -6.42 -4.86 -22.70
C THR A 222 -5.41 -4.04 -23.51
N ASP A 223 -4.56 -3.21 -22.90
CA ASP A 223 -3.43 -2.58 -23.57
C ASP A 223 -2.29 -3.59 -23.82
N LEU A 224 -2.07 -4.50 -22.88
CA LEU A 224 -0.95 -5.44 -22.88
C LEU A 224 -1.27 -6.78 -23.51
N PHE A 225 -2.47 -7.30 -23.29
CA PHE A 225 -2.86 -8.66 -23.69
C PHE A 225 -3.96 -8.64 -24.73
N ARG A 226 -3.93 -9.63 -25.60
CA ARG A 226 -5.09 -9.93 -26.47
C ARG A 226 -6.24 -10.41 -25.61
N GLU A 227 -7.45 -9.94 -25.88
CA GLU A 227 -8.64 -10.27 -25.08
C GLU A 227 -8.95 -11.76 -25.04
N ASP A 228 -8.72 -12.49 -26.17
CA ASP A 228 -8.89 -13.94 -26.26
C ASP A 228 -7.89 -14.72 -25.39
N CYS A 229 -6.81 -14.08 -24.94
CA CYS A 229 -5.80 -14.66 -24.07
C CYS A 229 -5.97 -14.33 -22.59
N LEU A 230 -6.82 -13.37 -22.21
CA LEU A 230 -7.02 -13.00 -20.81
C LEU A 230 -7.40 -14.16 -19.87
N PRO A 231 -8.25 -15.13 -20.29
CA PRO A 231 -8.50 -16.31 -19.45
C PRO A 231 -7.22 -17.07 -19.06
N LYS A 232 -6.26 -17.20 -19.98
CA LYS A 232 -4.96 -17.86 -19.71
C LYS A 232 -4.07 -17.03 -18.80
N VAL A 233 -4.11 -15.71 -18.95
CA VAL A 233 -3.40 -14.78 -18.04
C VAL A 233 -3.93 -14.97 -16.62
N PHE A 234 -5.24 -15.02 -16.44
CA PHE A 234 -5.86 -15.20 -15.12
C PHE A 234 -5.60 -16.60 -14.55
N GLU A 235 -5.61 -17.64 -15.38
CA GLU A 235 -5.25 -19.00 -14.97
C GLU A 235 -3.80 -19.04 -14.43
N LEU A 236 -2.84 -18.47 -15.14
CA LEU A 236 -1.45 -18.43 -14.70
C LEU A 236 -1.24 -17.62 -13.41
N ILE A 237 -1.95 -16.50 -13.25
CA ILE A 237 -1.92 -15.74 -11.97
C ILE A 237 -2.45 -16.63 -10.83
N GLY A 238 -3.57 -17.33 -11.04
CA GLY A 238 -4.17 -18.24 -10.05
C GLY A 238 -3.21 -19.38 -9.66
N GLU A 239 -2.53 -20.00 -10.63
CA GLU A 239 -1.52 -21.02 -10.39
C GLU A 239 -0.36 -20.49 -9.53
N LYS A 240 0.14 -19.30 -9.84
CA LYS A 240 1.22 -18.67 -9.06
C LYS A 240 0.76 -18.26 -7.67
N LEU A 241 -0.49 -17.80 -7.50
CA LEU A 241 -1.07 -17.53 -6.19
C LEU A 241 -1.13 -18.82 -5.34
N ALA A 242 -1.53 -19.95 -5.94
CA ALA A 242 -1.62 -21.24 -5.27
C ALA A 242 -0.26 -21.84 -4.91
N ALA A 243 0.76 -21.58 -5.71
CA ALA A 243 2.10 -22.15 -5.54
C ALA A 243 2.93 -21.47 -4.44
N ARG A 244 2.46 -20.37 -3.86
CA ARG A 244 3.20 -19.64 -2.79
C ARG A 244 3.30 -20.50 -1.52
N PRO A 245 4.45 -20.48 -0.83
CA PRO A 245 4.57 -21.08 0.50
C PRO A 245 3.53 -20.49 1.47
N GLY A 246 2.80 -21.33 2.18
CA GLY A 246 1.79 -20.89 3.14
C GLY A 246 0.56 -20.20 2.54
N ALA A 247 0.36 -20.30 1.22
CA ALA A 247 -0.78 -19.67 0.56
C ALA A 247 -2.11 -20.12 1.19
N SER A 248 -2.99 -19.15 1.43
CA SER A 248 -4.38 -19.44 1.77
C SER A 248 -5.09 -20.11 0.59
N ASN A 249 -6.27 -20.68 0.84
CA ASN A 249 -7.09 -21.26 -0.23
C ASN A 249 -7.71 -20.20 -1.16
N ASN A 250 -7.44 -18.91 -0.93
CA ASN A 250 -7.95 -17.81 -1.74
C ASN A 250 -7.05 -17.58 -2.96
N THR A 251 -7.25 -18.38 -3.99
CA THR A 251 -6.53 -18.30 -5.28
C THR A 251 -7.30 -17.56 -6.37
N ASP A 252 -8.45 -16.95 -6.04
CA ASP A 252 -9.22 -16.14 -6.98
C ASP A 252 -8.37 -14.95 -7.45
N VAL A 253 -8.28 -14.78 -8.76
CA VAL A 253 -7.46 -13.73 -9.41
C VAL A 253 -8.10 -12.35 -9.28
N TRP A 254 -9.39 -12.31 -9.07
CA TRP A 254 -10.21 -11.12 -8.93
C TRP A 254 -10.76 -10.97 -7.51
N GLN A 255 -11.22 -9.77 -7.17
CA GLN A 255 -11.90 -9.51 -5.90
C GLN A 255 -13.40 -9.43 -6.10
N PRO A 256 -14.21 -10.08 -5.25
CA PRO A 256 -15.63 -9.81 -5.21
C PRO A 256 -15.89 -8.46 -4.52
N VAL A 257 -16.65 -7.59 -5.16
CA VAL A 257 -17.02 -6.26 -4.63
C VAL A 257 -17.85 -6.34 -3.33
N ALA A 258 -18.18 -7.52 -2.82
CA ALA A 258 -19.42 -7.69 -2.06
C ALA A 258 -19.31 -7.86 -0.55
N GLU A 259 -18.18 -7.97 0.14
CA GLU A 259 -18.24 -8.36 1.57
C GLU A 259 -17.41 -7.57 2.59
N ILE A 260 -16.74 -6.50 2.24
CA ILE A 260 -15.98 -5.73 3.23
C ILE A 260 -16.75 -4.50 3.67
N GLN A 261 -17.23 -4.52 4.91
CA GLN A 261 -18.07 -3.49 5.54
C GLN A 261 -17.37 -2.18 5.90
N GLN A 262 -16.21 -1.88 5.33
CA GLN A 262 -15.55 -0.58 5.48
C GLN A 262 -15.25 -0.03 4.09
N PRO A 263 -15.14 1.32 3.90
CA PRO A 263 -14.60 1.90 2.68
C PRO A 263 -13.19 1.34 2.52
N SER A 264 -13.10 0.32 1.71
CA SER A 264 -12.11 -0.73 1.75
C SER A 264 -10.83 -0.28 1.07
N ALA A 265 -9.75 -1.00 1.31
CA ALA A 265 -8.53 -0.97 0.52
C ALA A 265 -8.84 -0.96 -1.00
N GLU A 266 -9.90 -1.63 -1.43
CA GLU A 266 -10.39 -1.68 -2.81
C GLU A 266 -10.89 -0.33 -3.33
N ASP A 267 -11.71 0.41 -2.57
CA ASP A 267 -12.18 1.73 -2.98
C ASP A 267 -10.99 2.71 -3.09
N TYR A 268 -10.04 2.62 -2.14
CA TYR A 268 -8.78 3.35 -2.22
C TYR A 268 -8.00 3.01 -3.48
N LEU A 269 -7.73 1.73 -3.73
CA LEU A 269 -6.96 1.27 -4.90
C LEU A 269 -7.65 1.60 -6.22
N ASN A 270 -8.98 1.49 -6.29
CA ASN A 270 -9.74 1.87 -7.47
C ASN A 270 -9.55 3.36 -7.79
N ARG A 271 -9.67 4.22 -6.78
CA ARG A 271 -9.46 5.67 -6.94
C ARG A 271 -8.01 6.02 -7.26
N ALA A 272 -7.07 5.35 -6.62
CA ALA A 272 -5.64 5.49 -6.91
C ALA A 272 -5.25 4.93 -8.30
N GLY A 273 -6.05 4.06 -8.87
CA GLY A 273 -5.78 3.40 -10.15
C GLY A 273 -5.01 2.08 -10.02
N GLY A 274 -4.84 1.55 -8.81
CA GLY A 274 -4.15 0.28 -8.54
C GLY A 274 -4.96 -0.96 -8.94
N VAL A 275 -6.26 -0.80 -9.19
CA VAL A 275 -7.13 -1.85 -9.75
C VAL A 275 -7.83 -1.35 -11.01
N GLU A 276 -8.34 -2.27 -11.81
CA GLU A 276 -9.17 -1.97 -12.98
C GLU A 276 -10.35 -2.93 -13.06
N GLU A 277 -11.48 -2.45 -13.59
CA GLU A 277 -12.64 -3.27 -13.85
C GLU A 277 -12.53 -3.94 -15.23
N TYR A 278 -12.72 -5.27 -15.25
CA TYR A 278 -12.86 -6.05 -16.49
C TYR A 278 -13.93 -7.14 -16.31
N GLY A 279 -14.89 -7.17 -17.22
CA GLY A 279 -15.97 -8.18 -17.19
C GLY A 279 -16.82 -8.17 -15.90
N GLY A 280 -17.01 -7.01 -15.26
CA GLY A 280 -17.78 -6.85 -14.02
C GLY A 280 -17.03 -7.31 -12.76
N LYS A 281 -15.71 -7.43 -12.83
CA LYS A 281 -14.84 -7.81 -11.72
C LYS A 281 -13.65 -6.85 -11.63
N PHE A 282 -13.13 -6.64 -10.42
CA PHE A 282 -11.91 -5.86 -10.21
C PHE A 282 -10.67 -6.77 -10.19
N TYR A 283 -9.64 -6.34 -10.88
CA TYR A 283 -8.33 -7.00 -10.96
C TYR A 283 -7.24 -6.02 -10.55
N PRO A 284 -6.15 -6.47 -9.92
CA PRO A 284 -4.96 -5.65 -9.81
C PRO A 284 -4.55 -5.13 -11.18
N ARG A 285 -4.26 -3.82 -11.27
CA ARG A 285 -3.81 -3.25 -12.53
C ARG A 285 -2.44 -3.80 -12.89
N PRO A 286 -2.22 -4.22 -14.15
CA PRO A 286 -0.93 -4.73 -14.58
C PRO A 286 0.12 -3.63 -14.59
N ALA A 287 1.29 -3.92 -14.05
CA ALA A 287 2.46 -3.05 -14.13
C ALA A 287 3.50 -3.63 -15.08
N VAL A 288 3.97 -2.82 -16.02
CA VAL A 288 5.01 -3.21 -16.98
C VAL A 288 6.37 -3.08 -16.31
N THR A 289 7.12 -4.18 -16.26
CA THR A 289 8.46 -4.24 -15.69
C THR A 289 9.49 -4.68 -16.73
N SER A 290 10.77 -4.61 -16.41
CA SER A 290 11.83 -5.20 -17.26
C SER A 290 11.74 -6.74 -17.33
N CYS A 291 11.22 -7.36 -16.27
CA CYS A 291 11.11 -8.83 -16.15
C CYS A 291 9.82 -9.40 -16.77
N GLY A 292 8.78 -8.59 -16.92
CA GLY A 292 7.47 -9.04 -17.39
C GLY A 292 6.33 -8.11 -17.01
N VAL A 293 5.22 -8.68 -16.55
CA VAL A 293 4.05 -7.95 -16.06
C VAL A 293 3.77 -8.34 -14.62
N LEU A 294 3.72 -7.35 -13.73
CA LEU A 294 3.52 -7.52 -12.29
C LEU A 294 2.07 -7.20 -11.92
N PHE A 295 1.51 -8.02 -11.02
CA PHE A 295 0.20 -7.83 -10.41
C PHE A 295 0.38 -7.78 -8.89
N SER A 296 -0.15 -6.73 -8.23
CA SER A 296 0.05 -6.49 -6.79
C SER A 296 -1.27 -6.60 -6.04
N TYR A 297 -1.36 -7.58 -5.14
CA TYR A 297 -2.46 -7.76 -4.19
C TYR A 297 -2.05 -7.16 -2.85
N GLN A 298 -2.94 -6.45 -2.21
CA GLN A 298 -2.63 -5.77 -0.96
C GLN A 298 -2.85 -6.68 0.26
N ARG A 299 -2.42 -6.21 1.42
CA ARG A 299 -2.70 -6.86 2.70
C ARG A 299 -4.20 -7.11 2.84
N TYR A 300 -4.59 -8.25 3.38
CA TYR A 300 -5.98 -8.74 3.50
C TYR A 300 -6.71 -9.11 2.20
N GLU A 301 -6.14 -8.87 1.03
CA GLU A 301 -6.81 -9.24 -0.22
C GLU A 301 -6.76 -10.74 -0.49
N LYS A 302 -5.65 -11.37 -0.20
CA LYS A 302 -5.43 -12.80 -0.47
C LYS A 302 -5.04 -13.59 0.75
N ASP A 303 -4.51 -12.92 1.79
CA ASP A 303 -4.03 -13.55 3.00
C ASP A 303 -4.18 -12.60 4.20
N CYS A 304 -3.80 -13.05 5.42
CA CYS A 304 -3.81 -12.21 6.62
C CYS A 304 -2.81 -11.06 6.51
N TYR A 305 -2.96 -10.07 7.40
CA TYR A 305 -2.08 -8.87 7.42
C TYR A 305 -0.59 -9.21 7.47
N ALA A 306 -0.22 -10.23 8.25
CA ALA A 306 1.18 -10.63 8.44
C ALA A 306 1.84 -11.20 7.18
N ALA A 307 1.04 -11.68 6.21
CA ALA A 307 1.57 -12.15 4.92
C ALA A 307 2.04 -11.02 3.99
N GLY A 308 1.81 -9.75 4.36
CA GLY A 308 2.21 -8.62 3.55
C GLY A 308 1.38 -8.42 2.28
N ALA A 309 1.86 -7.56 1.38
CA ALA A 309 1.37 -7.45 0.02
C ALA A 309 1.93 -8.62 -0.82
N ILE A 310 1.13 -9.12 -1.77
CA ILE A 310 1.50 -10.25 -2.61
C ILE A 310 1.68 -9.76 -4.04
N HIS A 311 2.86 -10.02 -4.59
CA HIS A 311 3.22 -9.59 -5.93
C HIS A 311 3.43 -10.80 -6.84
N ILE A 312 2.68 -10.87 -7.94
CA ILE A 312 2.73 -11.95 -8.91
C ILE A 312 3.36 -11.44 -10.21
N LEU A 313 4.55 -11.91 -10.53
CA LEU A 313 5.22 -11.62 -11.79
C LEU A 313 4.88 -12.70 -12.82
N LEU A 314 4.32 -12.28 -13.96
CA LEU A 314 4.28 -13.07 -15.19
C LEU A 314 5.49 -12.67 -16.03
N THR A 315 6.43 -13.58 -16.20
CA THR A 315 7.69 -13.29 -16.92
C THR A 315 7.44 -13.02 -18.41
N ASN A 316 8.36 -12.31 -19.04
CA ASN A 316 8.29 -12.03 -20.48
C ASN A 316 8.18 -13.31 -21.33
N GLU A 317 8.82 -14.41 -20.90
CA GLU A 317 8.78 -15.71 -21.59
C GLU A 317 7.38 -16.34 -21.48
N GLU A 318 6.80 -16.37 -20.29
CA GLU A 318 5.48 -16.97 -20.04
C GLU A 318 4.37 -16.30 -20.84
N ILE A 319 4.43 -14.98 -21.02
CA ILE A 319 3.36 -14.21 -21.65
C ILE A 319 3.64 -13.82 -23.12
N ALA A 320 4.79 -14.22 -23.68
CA ALA A 320 5.21 -13.79 -25.03
C ALA A 320 4.14 -14.03 -26.10
N ALA A 321 3.45 -15.18 -26.06
CA ALA A 321 2.43 -15.56 -27.02
C ALA A 321 1.07 -14.82 -26.83
N TRP A 322 0.86 -14.11 -25.71
CA TRP A 322 -0.41 -13.50 -25.32
C TRP A 322 -0.40 -11.97 -25.44
N ARG A 323 0.78 -11.38 -25.57
CA ARG A 323 0.98 -9.93 -25.72
C ARG A 323 0.44 -9.41 -27.07
N LYS A 324 0.05 -8.15 -27.07
CA LYS A 324 -0.25 -7.36 -28.29
C LYS A 324 1.01 -6.92 -28.99
#